data_020699de661e6cb6ba649f3f93f75374
#
_entry.id   020699de661e6cb6ba649f3f93f75374
#
_cell.length_a   1.000
_cell.length_b   1.000
_cell.length_c   1.000
_cell.angle_alpha   90.00
_cell.angle_beta   90.00
_cell.angle_gamma   90.00
#
_symmetry.space_group_name_H-M   'P 1'
#
loop_
_entity.id
_entity.type
_entity.pdbx_description
1 polymer ?
#
loop_
_entity_poly.entity_id
_entity_poly.type
_entity_poly.pdbx_seq_one_letter_code
_entity_poly.pdbx_strand_id
1 'polypeptide(L)' 'MKLAERLKELRKEKDLRQEHVAVALNISMSAYCNYEQGKREPVASVLCRMADYYDVSVDYLLGRSDKRK' A
#
# COMPACT_ATOMS: atom_id res chain seq x y z
N MET A 1 -5.14 8.82 -8.66
CA MET A 1 -4.05 7.86 -8.38
C MET A 1 -4.61 6.46 -8.21
N LYS A 2 -3.82 5.46 -8.52
CA LYS A 2 -4.23 4.05 -8.38
C LYS A 2 -3.78 3.42 -7.06
N LEU A 3 -3.28 4.22 -6.12
CA LEU A 3 -2.69 3.71 -4.89
C LEU A 3 -3.63 2.78 -4.11
N ALA A 4 -4.84 3.25 -3.85
CA ALA A 4 -5.81 2.47 -3.07
C ALA A 4 -6.10 1.11 -3.71
N GLU A 5 -6.34 1.11 -5.02
CA GLU A 5 -6.62 -0.11 -5.77
C GLU A 5 -5.43 -1.07 -5.74
N ARG A 6 -4.22 -0.54 -5.96
CA ARG A 6 -3.03 -1.38 -6.02
C ARG A 6 -2.63 -1.93 -4.66
N LEU A 7 -2.81 -1.17 -3.59
CA LEU A 7 -2.62 -1.69 -2.23
C LEU A 7 -3.53 -2.88 -1.97
N LYS A 8 -4.80 -2.75 -2.34
CA LYS A 8 -5.78 -3.81 -2.14
C LYS A 8 -5.44 -5.05 -2.97
N GLU A 9 -5.09 -4.85 -4.23
CA GLU A 9 -4.69 -5.94 -5.12
C GLU A 9 -3.49 -6.71 -4.60
N LEU A 10 -2.43 -5.98 -4.21
CA LEU A 10 -1.21 -6.60 -3.70
C LEU A 10 -1.46 -7.37 -2.41
N ARG A 11 -2.27 -6.82 -1.51
CA ARG A 11 -2.61 -7.48 -0.27
C ARG A 11 -3.37 -8.78 -0.53
N LYS A 12 -4.35 -8.73 -1.43
CA LYS A 12 -5.16 -9.91 -1.77
C LYS A 12 -4.34 -10.98 -2.49
N GLU A 13 -3.41 -10.58 -3.34
CA GLU A 13 -2.51 -11.54 -3.99
C GLU A 13 -1.72 -12.36 -2.99
N LYS A 14 -1.35 -11.74 -1.86
CA LYS A 14 -0.58 -12.40 -0.82
C LYS A 14 -1.46 -13.04 0.26
N ASP A 15 -2.77 -12.95 0.09
CA ASP A 15 -3.75 -13.50 1.03
C ASP A 15 -3.54 -12.97 2.44
N LEU A 16 -3.27 -11.67 2.56
CA LEU A 16 -3.01 -11.00 3.83
C LEU A 16 -4.24 -10.24 4.33
N ARG A 17 -4.35 -10.12 5.64
CA ARG A 17 -5.38 -9.28 6.26
C ARG A 17 -4.85 -7.87 6.43
N GLN A 18 -5.75 -6.89 6.46
CA GLN A 18 -5.37 -5.48 6.65
C GLN A 18 -4.58 -5.27 7.94
N GLU A 19 -5.01 -5.90 9.03
CA GLU A 19 -4.32 -5.77 10.32
C GLU A 19 -2.88 -6.28 10.26
N HIS A 20 -2.65 -7.35 9.52
CA HIS A 20 -1.31 -7.91 9.33
C HIS A 20 -0.39 -6.89 8.65
N VAL A 21 -0.90 -6.29 7.58
CA VAL A 21 -0.12 -5.32 6.82
C VAL A 21 0.14 -4.05 7.64
N ALA A 22 -0.86 -3.58 8.37
CA ALA A 22 -0.72 -2.40 9.23
C ALA A 22 0.40 -2.59 10.26
N VAL A 23 0.43 -3.75 10.91
CA VAL A 23 1.49 -4.08 11.88
C VAL A 23 2.86 -4.09 11.19
N ALA A 24 2.95 -4.73 10.03
CA ALA A 24 4.20 -4.82 9.28
C ALA A 24 4.71 -3.44 8.87
N LEU A 25 3.81 -2.52 8.55
CA LEU A 25 4.16 -1.15 8.15
C LEU A 25 4.33 -0.21 9.34
N ASN A 26 4.07 -0.69 10.55
CA ASN A 26 4.13 0.11 11.79
C ASN A 26 3.20 1.32 11.75
N ILE A 27 1.97 1.10 11.29
CA ILE A 27 0.91 2.10 11.27
C ILE A 27 -0.35 1.50 11.90
N SER A 28 -1.32 2.35 12.23
CA SER A 28 -2.59 1.86 12.77
C SER A 28 -3.40 1.18 11.67
N MET A 29 -4.28 0.26 12.08
CA MET A 29 -5.19 -0.39 11.15
C MET A 29 -6.12 0.63 10.49
N SER A 30 -6.57 1.61 11.28
CA SER A 30 -7.42 2.69 10.79
C SER A 30 -6.73 3.47 9.67
N ALA A 31 -5.45 3.79 9.84
CA ALA A 31 -4.68 4.48 8.82
C ALA A 31 -4.57 3.65 7.55
N TYR A 32 -4.22 2.37 7.69
CA TYR A 32 -4.07 1.50 6.52
C TYR A 32 -5.40 1.35 5.77
N CYS A 33 -6.51 1.17 6.51
CA CYS A 33 -7.83 1.07 5.90
C CYS A 33 -8.16 2.34 5.10
N ASN A 34 -7.84 3.51 5.65
CA ASN A 34 -8.08 4.77 4.95
C ASN A 34 -7.28 4.86 3.65
N TYR A 35 -6.05 4.34 3.64
CA TYR A 35 -5.23 4.31 2.42
C TYR A 35 -5.84 3.37 1.37
N GLU A 36 -6.33 2.21 1.76
CA GLU A 36 -6.97 1.28 0.82
C GLU A 36 -8.32 1.78 0.31
N GLN A 37 -8.99 2.64 1.07
CA GLN A 37 -10.27 3.22 0.66
C GLN A 37 -10.10 4.51 -0.14
N GLY A 38 -8.87 5.01 -0.24
CA GLY A 38 -8.62 6.25 -0.95
C GLY A 38 -9.03 7.50 -0.19
N LYS A 39 -9.31 7.38 1.11
CA LYS A 39 -9.74 8.52 1.93
C LYS A 39 -8.58 9.40 2.37
N ARG A 40 -7.38 8.86 2.42
CA ARG A 40 -6.17 9.58 2.81
C ARG A 40 -4.99 9.07 1.99
N GLU A 41 -4.00 9.93 1.84
CA GLU A 41 -2.75 9.57 1.16
C GLU A 41 -1.65 9.42 2.22
N PRO A 42 -0.83 8.37 2.12
CA PRO A 42 0.26 8.19 3.07
C PRO A 42 1.36 9.21 2.85
N VAL A 43 2.02 9.59 3.95
CA VAL A 43 3.23 10.41 3.84
C VAL A 43 4.33 9.61 3.13
N ALA A 44 5.34 10.31 2.62
CA ALA A 44 6.38 9.70 1.78
C ALA A 44 7.09 8.52 2.46
N SER A 45 7.39 8.62 3.75
CA SER A 45 8.08 7.54 4.46
C SER A 45 7.24 6.27 4.56
N VAL A 46 5.93 6.41 4.75
CA VAL A 46 5.01 5.28 4.79
C VAL A 46 4.86 4.69 3.39
N LEU A 47 4.75 5.54 2.37
CA LEU A 47 4.66 5.11 0.98
C LEU A 47 5.87 4.27 0.58
N CYS A 48 7.07 4.70 0.96
CA CYS A 48 8.29 3.93 0.70
C CYS A 48 8.26 2.57 1.39
N ARG A 49 7.79 2.52 2.64
CA ARG A 49 7.66 1.25 3.37
C ARG A 49 6.67 0.31 2.71
N MET A 50 5.57 0.86 2.17
CA MET A 50 4.59 0.06 1.42
C MET A 50 5.22 -0.56 0.18
N ALA A 51 5.99 0.24 -0.58
CA ALA A 51 6.66 -0.24 -1.78
C ALA A 51 7.65 -1.35 -1.43
N ASP A 52 8.44 -1.16 -0.38
CA ASP A 52 9.40 -2.16 0.06
C ASP A 52 8.70 -3.44 0.52
N TYR A 53 7.63 -3.30 1.30
CA TYR A 53 6.90 -4.45 1.84
C TYR A 53 6.30 -5.31 0.73
N TYR A 54 5.71 -4.68 -0.27
CA TYR A 54 5.09 -5.39 -1.39
C TYR A 54 6.08 -5.69 -2.52
N ASP A 55 7.33 -5.26 -2.38
CA ASP A 55 8.38 -5.48 -3.37
C ASP A 55 8.02 -4.92 -4.74
N VAL A 56 7.55 -3.69 -4.73
CA VAL A 56 7.18 -2.94 -5.94
C VAL A 56 7.77 -1.54 -5.86
N SER A 57 7.79 -0.84 -6.98
CA SER A 57 8.23 0.57 -7.00
C SER A 57 7.13 1.48 -6.47
N VAL A 58 7.52 2.65 -5.98
CA VAL A 58 6.57 3.70 -5.61
C VAL A 58 5.77 4.13 -6.84
N ASP A 59 6.42 4.22 -7.99
CA ASP A 59 5.74 4.57 -9.24
C ASP A 59 4.62 3.58 -9.57
N TYR A 60 4.85 2.29 -9.35
CA TYR A 60 3.81 1.29 -9.55
C TYR A 60 2.63 1.54 -8.62
N LEU A 61 2.92 1.77 -7.32
CA LEU A 61 1.86 2.02 -6.34
C LEU A 61 1.01 3.23 -6.72
N LEU A 62 1.65 4.29 -7.22
CA LEU A 62 0.94 5.52 -7.57
C LEU A 62 0.24 5.46 -8.93
N GLY A 63 0.46 4.39 -9.69
CA GLY A 63 -0.12 4.24 -11.01
C GLY A 63 0.61 4.99 -12.10
N ARG A 64 1.84 5.42 -11.83
CA ARG A 64 2.68 6.11 -12.80
C ARG A 64 3.43 5.14 -13.71
N SER A 65 3.47 3.87 -13.32
CA SER A 65 4.10 2.80 -14.08
C SER A 65 3.29 1.53 -13.91
N ASP A 66 3.23 0.71 -14.94
CA ASP A 66 2.62 -0.62 -14.86
C ASP A 66 3.65 -1.69 -14.51
N LYS A 67 4.92 -1.33 -14.45
CA LYS A 67 5.98 -2.25 -14.04
C LYS A 67 6.10 -2.22 -12.51
N ARG A 68 6.10 -3.40 -11.89
CA ARG A 68 6.19 -3.50 -10.44
C ARG A 68 7.56 -3.05 -9.90
N LYS A 69 8.58 -3.15 -10.72
CA LYS A 69 9.93 -2.69 -10.35
C LYS A 69 10.64 -1.94 -11.45
#